data_4e92ca1e5218305d81d0a41dcaaa326b
#
_entry.id   4e92ca1e5218305d81d0a41dcaaa326b
#
_cell.length_a   1.000
_cell.length_b   1.000
_cell.length_c   1.000
_cell.angle_alpha   90.00
_cell.angle_beta   90.00
_cell.angle_gamma   90.00
#
_symmetry.space_group_name_H-M   'P 1'
#
loop_
_entity.id
_entity.type
_entity.pdbx_description
1 polymer ?
#
loop_
_entity_poly.entity_id
_entity_poly.type
_entity_poly.pdbx_seq_one_letter_code
_entity_poly.pdbx_strand_id
1 'polypeptide(L)'
;MNRREFLTNAALTGAATMLLSRAAMAQGAPEITEISFGFGLDPVFAPHIVAMQKGWLEEAGFTSVTTTSFTGGALAGEALIAGEIQLWTPGNLPPISMVHTGIPVVVLGTNCIAAAADNLVARADANINAPEELYEARIGLLAGSTASVSLSQLAKHYGLDEARLQVVNMPPPEQLAALNAGEIEAFLCWQPWGHNALSGGATLVHSGTASGFEQNRGEAVRISATRSLFVASQEFVRQNPNATRALMATLVRGQGYVSDPANRSEVLALVAQETGQEPAVVEAIWDQYVFDPTFDDGYVADMQTMTDYLESSGRISDGMDPLSYTYTDPAAEAGVTVEVAGGWQP
;
A
#
# COMPACT_ATOMS: atom_id res chain seq x y z
N MET A 1 33.38 25.72 -24.34
CA MET A 1 33.45 24.53 -23.44
C MET A 1 34.71 23.77 -23.83
N ASN A 2 35.67 23.68 -22.95
CA ASN A 2 37.00 23.18 -23.25
C ASN A 2 37.04 21.65 -23.03
N ARG A 3 37.76 20.93 -23.91
CA ARG A 3 37.86 19.45 -23.91
C ARG A 3 38.27 18.85 -22.54
N ARG A 4 38.90 19.65 -21.69
CA ARG A 4 39.27 19.28 -20.31
C ARG A 4 38.09 19.26 -19.34
N GLU A 5 37.12 20.17 -19.49
CA GLU A 5 35.92 20.24 -18.64
C GLU A 5 34.95 19.10 -18.93
N PHE A 6 34.88 18.63 -20.20
CA PHE A 6 34.07 17.48 -20.60
C PHE A 6 34.59 16.16 -20.00
N LEU A 7 35.92 16.01 -19.94
CA LEU A 7 36.54 14.81 -19.37
C LEU A 7 36.46 14.76 -17.83
N THR A 8 36.45 15.94 -17.17
CA THR A 8 36.32 16.01 -15.71
C THR A 8 34.87 15.70 -15.23
N ASN A 9 33.87 16.13 -15.98
CA ASN A 9 32.45 15.84 -15.65
C ASN A 9 32.07 14.39 -15.99
N ALA A 10 32.63 13.79 -17.05
CA ALA A 10 32.43 12.38 -17.36
C ALA A 10 33.09 11.43 -16.34
N ALA A 11 34.20 11.86 -15.71
CA ALA A 11 34.87 11.11 -14.66
C ALA A 11 34.11 11.14 -13.30
N LEU A 12 33.43 12.25 -13.00
CA LEU A 12 32.61 12.39 -11.77
C LEU A 12 31.30 11.63 -11.83
N THR A 13 30.65 11.58 -12.99
CA THR A 13 29.45 10.76 -13.18
C THR A 13 29.76 9.25 -13.19
N GLY A 14 30.88 8.84 -13.79
CA GLY A 14 31.33 7.45 -13.77
C GLY A 14 31.78 6.95 -12.39
N ALA A 15 32.32 7.84 -11.54
CA ALA A 15 32.74 7.49 -10.18
C ALA A 15 31.56 7.36 -9.20
N ALA A 16 30.51 8.15 -9.38
CA ALA A 16 29.30 8.04 -8.56
C ALA A 16 28.53 6.74 -8.84
N THR A 17 28.44 6.33 -10.11
CA THR A 17 27.81 5.06 -10.50
C THR A 17 28.63 3.84 -10.05
N MET A 18 29.97 3.94 -10.04
CA MET A 18 30.84 2.85 -9.52
C MET A 18 30.86 2.78 -7.99
N LEU A 19 30.58 3.88 -7.29
CA LEU A 19 30.50 3.86 -5.82
C LEU A 19 29.18 3.25 -5.34
N LEU A 20 28.08 3.46 -6.05
CA LEU A 20 26.80 2.81 -5.76
C LEU A 20 26.86 1.30 -6.05
N SER A 21 27.54 0.88 -7.11
CA SER A 21 27.73 -0.56 -7.40
C SER A 21 28.71 -1.23 -6.43
N ARG A 22 29.66 -0.50 -5.84
CA ARG A 22 30.55 -1.04 -4.80
C ARG A 22 29.91 -1.15 -3.42
N ALA A 23 28.95 -0.29 -3.09
CA ALA A 23 28.16 -0.42 -1.85
C ALA A 23 27.24 -1.65 -1.89
N ALA A 24 26.66 -1.95 -3.06
CA ALA A 24 25.87 -3.18 -3.27
C ALA A 24 26.72 -4.48 -3.19
N MET A 25 28.01 -4.43 -3.54
CA MET A 25 28.92 -5.57 -3.42
C MET A 25 29.53 -5.75 -2.01
N ALA A 26 29.32 -4.82 -1.08
CA ALA A 26 29.75 -4.96 0.31
C ALA A 26 28.72 -5.72 1.15
N GLN A 27 27.50 -5.90 0.68
CA GLN A 27 26.49 -6.76 1.25
C GLN A 27 26.73 -8.17 0.69
N GLY A 28 26.69 -9.20 1.54
CA GLY A 28 26.81 -10.61 1.10
C GLY A 28 25.76 -10.96 0.04
N ALA A 29 26.03 -11.95 -0.80
CA ALA A 29 25.00 -12.43 -1.73
C ALA A 29 23.74 -12.88 -0.97
N PRO A 30 22.54 -12.71 -1.56
CA PRO A 30 21.31 -13.25 -0.97
C PRO A 30 21.44 -14.74 -0.66
N GLU A 31 20.91 -15.19 0.46
CA GLU A 31 20.90 -16.58 0.89
C GLU A 31 20.02 -17.46 -0.02
N ILE A 32 19.05 -16.83 -0.67
CA ILE A 32 18.15 -17.45 -1.65
C ILE A 32 18.18 -16.66 -2.96
N THR A 33 17.95 -17.35 -4.07
CA THR A 33 17.91 -16.76 -5.42
C THR A 33 16.51 -16.80 -6.04
N GLU A 34 15.57 -17.46 -5.39
CA GLU A 34 14.17 -17.54 -5.80
C GLU A 34 13.33 -16.73 -4.83
N ILE A 35 12.46 -15.87 -5.34
CA ILE A 35 11.58 -15.02 -4.55
C ILE A 35 10.16 -15.03 -5.14
N SER A 36 9.16 -15.10 -4.27
CA SER A 36 7.76 -14.97 -4.64
C SER A 36 7.12 -13.82 -3.87
N PHE A 37 6.39 -12.96 -4.58
CA PHE A 37 5.65 -11.84 -4.01
C PHE A 37 4.16 -12.16 -3.92
N GLY A 38 3.53 -11.81 -2.80
CA GLY A 38 2.10 -11.62 -2.72
C GLY A 38 1.75 -10.28 -3.39
N PHE A 39 1.10 -10.34 -4.54
CA PHE A 39 0.93 -9.23 -5.47
C PHE A 39 -0.56 -9.00 -5.77
N GLY A 40 -0.94 -7.75 -6.06
CA GLY A 40 -2.26 -7.37 -6.56
C GLY A 40 -2.15 -6.69 -7.92
N LEU A 41 -3.29 -6.47 -8.56
CA LEU A 41 -3.37 -5.88 -9.89
C LEU A 41 -3.81 -4.40 -9.81
N ASP A 42 -3.19 -3.61 -8.95
CA ASP A 42 -3.46 -2.18 -8.83
C ASP A 42 -2.17 -1.34 -8.81
N PRO A 43 -2.26 -0.03 -9.08
CA PRO A 43 -1.08 0.84 -9.18
C PRO A 43 -0.24 0.95 -7.91
N VAL A 44 -0.74 0.53 -6.75
CA VAL A 44 0.04 0.51 -5.50
C VAL A 44 1.31 -0.34 -5.62
N PHE A 45 1.32 -1.32 -6.53
CA PHE A 45 2.47 -2.20 -6.79
C PHE A 45 3.50 -1.63 -7.76
N ALA A 46 3.40 -0.37 -8.17
CA ALA A 46 4.31 0.26 -9.14
C ALA A 46 5.81 0.07 -8.81
N PRO A 47 6.30 0.19 -7.54
CA PRO A 47 7.69 -0.07 -7.23
C PRO A 47 8.15 -1.48 -7.56
N HIS A 48 7.30 -2.50 -7.32
CA HIS A 48 7.58 -3.90 -7.67
C HIS A 48 7.60 -4.09 -9.19
N ILE A 49 6.59 -3.55 -9.88
CA ILE A 49 6.46 -3.64 -11.34
C ILE A 49 7.70 -3.06 -12.01
N VAL A 50 8.11 -1.86 -11.60
CA VAL A 50 9.32 -1.22 -12.13
C VAL A 50 10.56 -2.05 -11.82
N ALA A 51 10.72 -2.55 -10.61
CA ALA A 51 11.88 -3.36 -10.22
C ALA A 51 11.97 -4.65 -11.06
N MET A 52 10.86 -5.32 -11.31
CA MET A 52 10.79 -6.51 -12.18
C MET A 52 11.10 -6.16 -13.63
N GLN A 53 10.41 -5.18 -14.20
CA GLN A 53 10.53 -4.82 -15.62
C GLN A 53 11.90 -4.23 -15.98
N LYS A 54 12.59 -3.62 -15.01
CA LYS A 54 13.95 -3.11 -15.16
C LYS A 54 15.04 -4.15 -14.91
N GLY A 55 14.70 -5.38 -14.50
CA GLY A 55 15.67 -6.42 -14.16
C GLY A 55 16.48 -6.14 -12.89
N TRP A 56 15.96 -5.28 -11.99
CA TRP A 56 16.72 -4.89 -10.79
C TRP A 56 16.73 -5.98 -9.71
N LEU A 57 15.77 -6.87 -9.73
CA LEU A 57 15.76 -8.04 -8.85
C LEU A 57 16.83 -9.05 -9.27
N GLU A 58 17.02 -9.24 -10.58
CA GLU A 58 18.10 -10.07 -11.13
C GLU A 58 19.47 -9.45 -10.83
N GLU A 59 19.61 -8.12 -10.97
CA GLU A 59 20.82 -7.38 -10.57
C GLU A 59 21.14 -7.57 -9.08
N ALA A 60 20.12 -7.71 -8.23
CA ALA A 60 20.24 -7.92 -6.79
C ALA A 60 20.53 -9.37 -6.41
N GLY A 61 20.53 -10.30 -7.38
CA GLY A 61 20.87 -11.71 -7.18
C GLY A 61 19.68 -12.68 -7.17
N PHE A 62 18.45 -12.20 -7.45
CA PHE A 62 17.26 -13.05 -7.54
C PHE A 62 17.07 -13.52 -8.99
N THR A 63 17.39 -14.78 -9.27
CA THR A 63 17.33 -15.35 -10.62
C THR A 63 15.96 -15.89 -11.00
N SER A 64 15.06 -16.03 -10.05
CA SER A 64 13.67 -16.45 -10.25
C SER A 64 12.76 -15.57 -9.40
N VAL A 65 11.90 -14.79 -10.09
CA VAL A 65 10.93 -13.92 -9.44
C VAL A 65 9.53 -14.32 -9.89
N THR A 66 8.68 -14.64 -8.94
CA THR A 66 7.29 -15.03 -9.20
C THR A 66 6.32 -14.12 -8.44
N THR A 67 5.10 -13.99 -8.94
CA THR A 67 4.03 -13.24 -8.30
C THR A 67 2.82 -14.14 -8.10
N THR A 68 2.17 -14.04 -6.94
CA THR A 68 0.94 -14.75 -6.64
C THR A 68 -0.13 -13.75 -6.24
N SER A 69 -1.25 -13.74 -6.95
CA SER A 69 -2.38 -12.87 -6.65
C SER A 69 -3.32 -13.50 -5.65
N PHE A 70 -3.79 -12.69 -4.69
CA PHE A 70 -4.72 -13.08 -3.66
C PHE A 70 -5.96 -12.19 -3.68
N THR A 71 -7.13 -12.77 -3.39
CA THR A 71 -8.40 -12.04 -3.34
C THR A 71 -8.60 -11.29 -2.01
N GLY A 72 -7.73 -11.51 -1.02
CA GLY A 72 -7.81 -10.85 0.29
C GLY A 72 -6.56 -11.07 1.13
N GLY A 73 -6.37 -10.19 2.11
CA GLY A 73 -5.17 -10.17 2.94
C GLY A 73 -4.95 -11.43 3.79
N ALA A 74 -6.01 -12.09 4.25
CA ALA A 74 -5.89 -13.28 5.09
C ALA A 74 -5.19 -14.43 4.35
N LEU A 75 -5.61 -14.74 3.11
CA LEU A 75 -5.00 -15.82 2.30
C LEU A 75 -3.53 -15.53 1.98
N ALA A 76 -3.20 -14.28 1.67
CA ALA A 76 -1.81 -13.89 1.42
C ALA A 76 -0.95 -13.99 2.69
N GLY A 77 -1.52 -13.66 3.86
CA GLY A 77 -0.86 -13.83 5.15
C GLY A 77 -0.58 -15.30 5.48
N GLU A 78 -1.52 -16.20 5.19
CA GLU A 78 -1.33 -17.64 5.34
C GLU A 78 -0.20 -18.16 4.42
N ALA A 79 -0.19 -17.75 3.15
CA ALA A 79 0.86 -18.11 2.19
C ALA A 79 2.25 -17.57 2.62
N LEU A 80 2.30 -16.38 3.23
CA LEU A 80 3.53 -15.81 3.78
C LEU A 80 4.09 -16.68 4.92
N ILE A 81 3.24 -17.10 5.85
CA ILE A 81 3.65 -17.92 6.99
C ILE A 81 4.01 -19.36 6.54
N ALA A 82 3.35 -19.86 5.51
CA ALA A 82 3.70 -21.15 4.90
C ALA A 82 5.01 -21.10 4.09
N GLY A 83 5.58 -19.90 3.83
CA GLY A 83 6.78 -19.72 3.02
C GLY A 83 6.55 -19.82 1.51
N GLU A 84 5.29 -19.84 1.07
CA GLU A 84 4.91 -19.88 -0.34
C GLU A 84 5.23 -18.54 -1.04
N ILE A 85 5.17 -17.43 -0.28
CA ILE A 85 5.67 -16.13 -0.67
C ILE A 85 6.64 -15.61 0.39
N GLN A 86 7.64 -14.82 -0.01
CA GLN A 86 8.66 -14.28 0.88
C GLN A 86 8.37 -12.85 1.29
N LEU A 87 7.72 -12.10 0.41
CA LEU A 87 7.30 -10.73 0.67
C LEU A 87 5.83 -10.55 0.29
N TRP A 88 5.09 -9.91 1.17
CA TRP A 88 3.70 -9.54 0.99
C TRP A 88 3.55 -8.02 1.09
N THR A 89 2.70 -7.43 0.25
CA THR A 89 2.50 -5.98 0.21
C THR A 89 1.01 -5.63 0.39
N PRO A 90 0.49 -5.81 1.62
CA PRO A 90 -0.90 -5.52 1.97
C PRO A 90 -1.13 -4.05 2.32
N GLY A 91 -2.40 -3.68 2.52
CA GLY A 91 -2.76 -2.57 3.40
C GLY A 91 -2.35 -2.85 4.86
N ASN A 92 -2.26 -1.81 5.67
CA ASN A 92 -1.68 -1.93 7.02
C ASN A 92 -2.55 -2.68 8.05
N LEU A 93 -3.87 -2.80 7.89
CA LEU A 93 -4.71 -3.49 8.89
C LEU A 93 -4.43 -5.00 9.02
N PRO A 94 -4.36 -5.81 7.94
CA PRO A 94 -4.14 -7.26 8.05
C PRO A 94 -2.86 -7.65 8.79
N PRO A 95 -1.65 -7.10 8.48
CA PRO A 95 -0.44 -7.49 9.21
C PRO A 95 -0.47 -7.07 10.68
N ILE A 96 -1.07 -5.91 11.01
CA ILE A 96 -1.25 -5.48 12.39
C ILE A 96 -2.14 -6.47 13.15
N SER A 97 -3.26 -6.89 12.56
CA SER A 97 -4.13 -7.93 13.14
C SER A 97 -3.38 -9.24 13.36
N MET A 98 -2.52 -9.66 12.42
CA MET A 98 -1.69 -10.88 12.55
C MET A 98 -0.73 -10.77 13.74
N VAL A 99 0.00 -9.67 13.86
CA VAL A 99 0.92 -9.44 14.99
C VAL A 99 0.20 -9.55 16.33
N HIS A 100 -0.94 -8.89 16.49
CA HIS A 100 -1.71 -8.89 17.73
C HIS A 100 -2.31 -10.27 18.07
N THR A 101 -2.49 -11.14 17.08
CA THR A 101 -2.90 -12.53 17.28
C THR A 101 -1.71 -13.49 17.45
N GLY A 102 -0.48 -12.97 17.55
CA GLY A 102 0.74 -13.74 17.79
C GLY A 102 1.34 -14.38 16.54
N ILE A 103 0.87 -14.01 15.34
CA ILE A 103 1.44 -14.52 14.08
C ILE A 103 2.75 -13.76 13.80
N PRO A 104 3.88 -14.48 13.57
CA PRO A 104 5.21 -13.90 13.55
C PRO A 104 5.55 -13.21 12.23
N VAL A 105 4.90 -12.10 11.92
CA VAL A 105 5.23 -11.21 10.80
C VAL A 105 5.97 -9.96 11.30
N VAL A 106 6.68 -9.29 10.40
CA VAL A 106 7.39 -8.03 10.66
C VAL A 106 7.19 -7.09 9.48
N VAL A 107 7.01 -5.80 9.79
CA VAL A 107 6.93 -4.71 8.81
C VAL A 107 8.33 -4.22 8.49
N LEU A 108 8.69 -4.22 7.21
CA LEU A 108 10.00 -3.80 6.70
C LEU A 108 9.99 -2.35 6.16
N GLY A 109 8.81 -1.81 5.86
CA GLY A 109 8.68 -0.45 5.33
C GLY A 109 7.29 -0.13 4.79
N THR A 110 7.10 1.15 4.47
CA THR A 110 5.98 1.64 3.68
C THR A 110 6.29 1.47 2.20
N ASN A 111 5.42 0.78 1.47
CA ASN A 111 5.45 0.75 0.01
C ASN A 111 4.81 2.02 -0.57
N CYS A 112 3.64 2.40 -0.05
CA CYS A 112 2.85 3.53 -0.54
C CYS A 112 1.90 4.05 0.54
N ILE A 113 1.71 5.36 0.62
CA ILE A 113 0.61 6.00 1.35
C ILE A 113 -0.56 6.07 0.38
N ALA A 114 -1.64 5.34 0.68
CA ALA A 114 -2.78 5.16 -0.21
C ALA A 114 -4.10 5.72 0.38
N ALA A 115 -4.00 6.62 1.36
CA ALA A 115 -5.17 7.17 2.03
C ALA A 115 -6.18 7.82 1.06
N ALA A 116 -5.71 8.56 0.06
CA ALA A 116 -6.57 9.19 -0.95
C ALA A 116 -7.20 8.18 -1.93
N ALA A 117 -6.64 6.97 -2.02
CA ALA A 117 -7.12 5.92 -2.91
C ALA A 117 -8.31 5.14 -2.36
N ASP A 118 -8.65 5.27 -1.07
CA ASP A 118 -9.91 4.74 -0.51
C ASP A 118 -11.06 5.66 -0.90
N ASN A 119 -12.11 5.10 -1.52
CA ASN A 119 -13.23 5.87 -2.02
C ASN A 119 -14.57 5.29 -1.55
N LEU A 120 -15.39 6.10 -0.91
CA LEU A 120 -16.82 5.84 -0.71
C LEU A 120 -17.56 6.42 -1.91
N VAL A 121 -18.15 5.54 -2.70
CA VAL A 121 -18.95 5.91 -3.89
C VAL A 121 -20.36 5.40 -3.75
N ALA A 122 -21.32 6.11 -4.32
CA ALA A 122 -22.73 5.73 -4.29
C ALA A 122 -23.34 5.77 -5.68
N ARG A 123 -24.40 5.00 -5.89
CA ARG A 123 -25.24 5.17 -7.07
C ARG A 123 -25.77 6.61 -7.12
N ALA A 124 -25.86 7.17 -8.32
CA ALA A 124 -26.34 8.55 -8.50
C ALA A 124 -27.76 8.78 -7.97
N ASP A 125 -28.63 7.77 -8.05
CA ASP A 125 -30.01 7.82 -7.59
C ASP A 125 -30.18 7.51 -6.09
N ALA A 126 -29.12 7.10 -5.40
CA ALA A 126 -29.14 6.91 -3.95
C ALA A 126 -29.21 8.25 -3.18
N ASN A 127 -28.83 9.36 -3.82
CA ASN A 127 -28.91 10.74 -3.28
C ASN A 127 -28.25 10.88 -1.89
N ILE A 128 -27.05 10.30 -1.71
CA ILE A 128 -26.28 10.41 -0.47
C ILE A 128 -25.51 11.73 -0.48
N ASN A 129 -26.08 12.78 0.10
CA ASN A 129 -25.56 14.15 0.11
C ASN A 129 -25.12 14.60 1.52
N ALA A 130 -25.65 13.94 2.57
CA ALA A 130 -25.34 14.18 3.96
C ALA A 130 -24.88 12.87 4.65
N PRO A 131 -24.05 12.94 5.70
CA PRO A 131 -23.54 11.73 6.39
C PRO A 131 -24.65 10.84 6.95
N GLU A 132 -25.74 11.41 7.46
CA GLU A 132 -26.85 10.66 8.07
C GLU A 132 -27.64 9.81 7.06
N GLU A 133 -27.57 10.14 5.76
CA GLU A 133 -28.21 9.37 4.69
C GLU A 133 -27.54 8.00 4.45
N LEU A 134 -26.31 7.82 5.00
CA LEU A 134 -25.66 6.51 5.02
C LEU A 134 -26.40 5.45 5.86
N TYR A 135 -27.27 5.85 6.79
CA TYR A 135 -28.08 4.91 7.56
C TYR A 135 -29.12 4.16 6.71
N GLU A 136 -29.54 4.77 5.61
CA GLU A 136 -30.52 4.19 4.68
C GLU A 136 -29.85 3.41 3.53
N ALA A 137 -28.51 3.43 3.47
CA ALA A 137 -27.73 2.81 2.41
C ALA A 137 -27.16 1.45 2.84
N ARG A 138 -27.30 0.43 2.00
CA ARG A 138 -26.48 -0.79 2.07
C ARG A 138 -25.10 -0.48 1.50
N ILE A 139 -24.07 -0.61 2.34
CA ILE A 139 -22.69 -0.22 2.01
C ILE A 139 -21.85 -1.49 1.80
N GLY A 140 -21.44 -1.75 0.57
CA GLY A 140 -20.51 -2.83 0.25
C GLY A 140 -19.13 -2.55 0.82
N LEU A 141 -18.52 -3.54 1.46
CA LEU A 141 -17.23 -3.41 2.13
C LEU A 141 -16.56 -4.78 2.26
N LEU A 142 -15.24 -4.87 2.10
CA LEU A 142 -14.50 -6.08 2.45
C LEU A 142 -14.12 -6.04 3.93
N ALA A 143 -14.73 -6.90 4.72
CA ALA A 143 -14.46 -6.99 6.16
C ALA A 143 -12.99 -7.35 6.43
N GLY A 144 -12.36 -6.68 7.42
CA GLY A 144 -10.96 -6.89 7.76
C GLY A 144 -9.95 -6.23 6.81
N SER A 145 -10.42 -5.45 5.84
CA SER A 145 -9.57 -4.54 5.05
C SER A 145 -9.47 -3.16 5.70
N THR A 146 -8.54 -2.32 5.21
CA THR A 146 -8.40 -0.92 5.63
C THR A 146 -9.66 -0.09 5.40
N ALA A 147 -10.50 -0.47 4.43
CA ALA A 147 -11.79 0.18 4.18
C ALA A 147 -12.74 0.08 5.39
N SER A 148 -12.65 -0.99 6.21
CA SER A 148 -13.40 -1.08 7.47
C SER A 148 -13.00 0.03 8.45
N VAL A 149 -11.70 0.33 8.52
CA VAL A 149 -11.18 1.41 9.36
C VAL A 149 -11.64 2.77 8.83
N SER A 150 -11.56 2.97 7.52
CA SER A 150 -11.99 4.21 6.87
C SER A 150 -13.47 4.50 7.11
N LEU A 151 -14.35 3.47 7.07
CA LEU A 151 -15.77 3.63 7.39
C LEU A 151 -15.98 3.98 8.87
N SER A 152 -15.27 3.34 9.79
CA SER A 152 -15.32 3.65 11.22
C SER A 152 -14.84 5.07 11.51
N GLN A 153 -13.73 5.51 10.89
CA GLN A 153 -13.23 6.88 11.02
C GLN A 153 -14.21 7.91 10.44
N LEU A 154 -14.88 7.60 9.32
CA LEU A 154 -15.94 8.43 8.76
C LEU A 154 -17.09 8.57 9.75
N ALA A 155 -17.59 7.45 10.29
CA ALA A 155 -18.66 7.46 11.28
C ALA A 155 -18.27 8.30 12.51
N LYS A 156 -17.06 8.11 13.04
CA LYS A 156 -16.54 8.89 14.16
C LYS A 156 -16.45 10.38 13.85
N HIS A 157 -15.95 10.77 12.68
CA HIS A 157 -15.78 12.16 12.28
C HIS A 157 -17.11 12.89 12.18
N TYR A 158 -18.12 12.26 11.59
CA TYR A 158 -19.43 12.85 11.40
C TYR A 158 -20.44 12.56 12.54
N GLY A 159 -20.00 11.88 13.61
CA GLY A 159 -20.86 11.57 14.77
C GLY A 159 -21.95 10.55 14.47
N LEU A 160 -21.72 9.66 13.51
CA LEU A 160 -22.64 8.59 13.17
C LEU A 160 -22.52 7.42 14.18
N ASP A 161 -23.63 6.75 14.44
CA ASP A 161 -23.64 5.48 15.15
C ASP A 161 -23.30 4.35 14.17
N GLU A 162 -22.06 3.83 14.26
CA GLU A 162 -21.56 2.79 13.37
C GLU A 162 -22.43 1.51 13.40
N ALA A 163 -23.06 1.20 14.55
CA ALA A 163 -23.93 0.03 14.68
C ALA A 163 -25.23 0.13 13.85
N ARG A 164 -25.59 1.32 13.39
CA ARG A 164 -26.75 1.55 12.53
C ARG A 164 -26.42 1.47 11.04
N LEU A 165 -25.15 1.49 10.66
CA LEU A 165 -24.73 1.40 9.25
C LEU A 165 -25.00 -0.02 8.73
N GLN A 166 -25.58 -0.12 7.54
CA GLN A 166 -25.93 -1.40 6.92
C GLN A 166 -24.77 -1.90 6.05
N VAL A 167 -23.78 -2.53 6.66
CA VAL A 167 -22.59 -3.04 5.96
C VAL A 167 -22.83 -4.43 5.39
N VAL A 168 -22.53 -4.61 4.09
CA VAL A 168 -22.58 -5.88 3.39
C VAL A 168 -21.17 -6.31 3.04
N ASN A 169 -20.72 -7.44 3.63
CA ASN A 169 -19.37 -7.95 3.38
C ASN A 169 -19.29 -8.62 2.00
N MET A 170 -18.47 -8.06 1.11
CA MET A 170 -18.23 -8.60 -0.21
C MET A 170 -16.87 -8.14 -0.78
N PRO A 171 -16.21 -8.96 -1.64
CA PRO A 171 -14.96 -8.56 -2.27
C PRO A 171 -15.18 -7.46 -3.33
N PRO A 172 -14.13 -6.68 -3.69
CA PRO A 172 -14.27 -5.51 -4.56
C PRO A 172 -14.96 -5.74 -5.90
N PRO A 173 -14.71 -6.84 -6.65
CA PRO A 173 -15.43 -7.09 -7.90
C PRO A 173 -16.95 -7.23 -7.70
N GLU A 174 -17.36 -7.87 -6.59
CA GLU A 174 -18.77 -8.04 -6.25
C GLU A 174 -19.40 -6.72 -5.81
N GLN A 175 -18.65 -5.85 -5.10
CA GLN A 175 -19.11 -4.51 -4.73
C GLN A 175 -19.52 -3.70 -5.96
N LEU A 176 -18.66 -3.66 -6.99
CA LEU A 176 -18.96 -2.96 -8.23
C LEU A 176 -20.14 -3.57 -8.98
N ALA A 177 -20.21 -4.90 -9.04
CA ALA A 177 -21.33 -5.60 -9.68
C ALA A 177 -22.66 -5.35 -8.95
N ALA A 178 -22.67 -5.43 -7.63
CA ALA A 178 -23.84 -5.19 -6.79
C ALA A 178 -24.32 -3.73 -6.86
N LEU A 179 -23.39 -2.75 -6.89
CA LEU A 179 -23.73 -1.35 -7.10
C LEU A 179 -24.44 -1.14 -8.45
N ASN A 180 -23.88 -1.70 -9.52
CA ASN A 180 -24.44 -1.58 -10.88
C ASN A 180 -25.81 -2.30 -11.01
N ALA A 181 -26.01 -3.40 -10.27
CA ALA A 181 -27.27 -4.12 -10.22
C ALA A 181 -28.34 -3.46 -9.33
N GLY A 182 -27.96 -2.45 -8.52
CA GLY A 182 -28.87 -1.83 -7.56
C GLY A 182 -29.10 -2.67 -6.28
N GLU A 183 -28.24 -3.65 -6.03
CA GLU A 183 -28.31 -4.49 -4.84
C GLU A 183 -27.73 -3.80 -3.59
N ILE A 184 -26.83 -2.82 -3.79
CA ILE A 184 -26.32 -1.93 -2.76
C ILE A 184 -26.42 -0.47 -3.25
N GLU A 185 -26.49 0.48 -2.33
CA GLU A 185 -26.58 1.91 -2.60
C GLU A 185 -25.18 2.55 -2.71
N ALA A 186 -24.21 2.02 -1.95
CA ALA A 186 -22.86 2.55 -1.90
C ALA A 186 -21.84 1.43 -1.66
N PHE A 187 -20.56 1.71 -1.90
CA PHE A 187 -19.46 0.90 -1.38
C PHE A 187 -18.26 1.76 -0.99
N LEU A 188 -17.44 1.25 -0.07
CA LEU A 188 -16.13 1.82 0.27
C LEU A 188 -15.04 0.84 -0.10
N CYS A 189 -14.18 1.25 -1.03
CA CYS A 189 -13.11 0.43 -1.56
C CYS A 189 -11.92 1.27 -2.03
N TRP A 190 -10.78 0.63 -2.21
CA TRP A 190 -9.59 1.24 -2.83
C TRP A 190 -9.69 1.30 -4.36
N GLN A 191 -8.80 2.06 -4.98
CA GLN A 191 -8.71 2.13 -6.43
C GLN A 191 -8.21 0.80 -7.04
N PRO A 192 -8.62 0.47 -8.28
CA PRO A 192 -9.37 1.30 -9.24
C PRO A 192 -10.90 1.19 -9.13
N TRP A 193 -11.42 0.50 -8.12
CA TRP A 193 -12.86 0.18 -8.01
C TRP A 193 -13.72 1.42 -7.87
N GLY A 194 -13.25 2.41 -7.07
CA GLY A 194 -13.92 3.71 -6.97
C GLY A 194 -13.98 4.43 -8.32
N HIS A 195 -12.86 4.49 -9.05
CA HIS A 195 -12.80 5.10 -10.38
C HIS A 195 -13.73 4.40 -11.38
N ASN A 196 -13.75 3.07 -11.37
CA ASN A 196 -14.61 2.28 -12.26
C ASN A 196 -16.10 2.56 -11.99
N ALA A 197 -16.51 2.68 -10.75
CA ALA A 197 -17.87 3.07 -10.39
C ALA A 197 -18.21 4.48 -10.86
N LEU A 198 -17.32 5.46 -10.61
CA LEU A 198 -17.50 6.84 -11.07
C LEU A 198 -17.61 6.95 -12.59
N SER A 199 -16.80 6.19 -13.33
CA SER A 199 -16.88 6.08 -14.79
C SER A 199 -18.20 5.45 -15.27
N GLY A 200 -18.81 4.60 -14.44
CA GLY A 200 -20.14 4.01 -14.64
C GLY A 200 -21.30 4.93 -14.25
N GLY A 201 -21.03 6.16 -13.80
CA GLY A 201 -22.05 7.15 -13.43
C GLY A 201 -22.38 7.21 -11.93
N ALA A 202 -21.61 6.52 -11.07
CA ALA A 202 -21.70 6.70 -9.62
C ALA A 202 -21.20 8.09 -9.20
N THR A 203 -21.48 8.50 -7.96
CA THR A 203 -21.04 9.75 -7.36
C THR A 203 -20.01 9.49 -6.26
N LEU A 204 -19.01 10.37 -6.14
CA LEU A 204 -18.07 10.35 -5.04
C LEU A 204 -18.71 10.95 -3.79
N VAL A 205 -18.92 10.14 -2.76
CA VAL A 205 -19.45 10.57 -1.46
C VAL A 205 -18.31 11.05 -0.56
N HIS A 206 -17.17 10.33 -0.57
CA HIS A 206 -15.97 10.71 0.19
C HIS A 206 -14.74 10.03 -0.40
N SER A 207 -13.66 10.77 -0.62
CA SER A 207 -12.35 10.12 -0.75
C SER A 207 -11.78 9.87 0.65
N GLY A 208 -10.75 9.07 0.78
CA GLY A 208 -10.11 8.85 2.10
C GLY A 208 -9.53 10.13 2.74
N THR A 209 -9.45 11.23 2.01
CA THR A 209 -8.83 12.50 2.45
C THR A 209 -9.69 13.73 2.27
N ALA A 210 -10.83 13.65 1.57
CA ALA A 210 -11.68 14.81 1.29
C ALA A 210 -13.16 14.45 1.23
N SER A 211 -14.01 15.31 1.76
CA SER A 211 -15.46 15.16 1.77
C SER A 211 -16.11 15.44 0.43
N GLY A 212 -17.08 14.61 0.04
CA GLY A 212 -18.00 14.87 -1.07
C GLY A 212 -19.41 15.29 -0.61
N PHE A 213 -19.69 15.25 0.72
CA PHE A 213 -20.98 15.68 1.26
C PHE A 213 -21.24 17.16 1.01
N GLU A 214 -22.51 17.55 0.78
CA GLU A 214 -22.86 18.93 0.41
C GLU A 214 -22.40 19.95 1.44
N GLN A 215 -22.51 19.63 2.72
CA GLN A 215 -22.20 20.56 3.83
C GLN A 215 -20.72 21.00 3.87
N ASN A 216 -19.80 20.18 3.31
CA ASN A 216 -18.35 20.43 3.37
C ASN A 216 -17.62 19.86 2.15
N ARG A 217 -18.26 19.91 0.98
CA ARG A 217 -17.72 19.38 -0.27
C ARG A 217 -16.37 19.97 -0.62
N GLY A 218 -15.38 19.11 -0.81
CA GLY A 218 -14.01 19.47 -1.14
C GLY A 218 -13.15 19.86 0.07
N GLU A 219 -13.72 19.92 1.28
CA GLU A 219 -12.91 20.12 2.49
C GLU A 219 -12.01 18.91 2.75
N ALA A 220 -10.80 19.20 3.24
CA ALA A 220 -9.87 18.15 3.66
C ALA A 220 -10.39 17.49 4.95
N VAL A 221 -10.90 16.27 4.80
CA VAL A 221 -11.35 15.41 5.89
C VAL A 221 -10.68 14.06 5.71
N ARG A 222 -9.71 13.74 6.55
CA ARG A 222 -8.98 12.49 6.48
C ARG A 222 -9.71 11.41 7.29
N ILE A 223 -10.33 10.47 6.59
CA ILE A 223 -10.96 9.28 7.17
C ILE A 223 -10.12 8.01 6.95
N SER A 224 -9.13 8.05 6.07
CA SER A 224 -8.27 6.90 5.78
C SER A 224 -6.85 7.12 6.30
N ALA A 225 -6.33 6.09 6.97
CA ALA A 225 -4.93 5.95 7.39
C ALA A 225 -4.24 4.81 6.62
N THR A 226 -4.72 4.51 5.41
CA THR A 226 -4.23 3.37 4.62
C THR A 226 -2.82 3.61 4.12
N ARG A 227 -1.93 2.70 4.50
CA ARG A 227 -0.60 2.49 3.92
C ARG A 227 -0.53 1.09 3.34
N SER A 228 0.10 0.93 2.21
CA SER A 228 0.57 -0.35 1.73
C SER A 228 1.97 -0.59 2.31
N LEU A 229 2.21 -1.77 2.86
CA LEU A 229 3.43 -2.09 3.61
C LEU A 229 4.23 -3.19 2.93
N PHE A 230 5.55 -3.21 3.13
CA PHE A 230 6.38 -4.37 2.89
C PHE A 230 6.39 -5.24 4.15
N VAL A 231 5.93 -6.48 4.05
CA VAL A 231 5.77 -7.41 5.16
C VAL A 231 6.44 -8.73 4.83
N ALA A 232 7.20 -9.26 5.77
CA ALA A 232 7.80 -10.60 5.69
C ALA A 232 7.50 -11.40 6.96
N SER A 233 7.71 -12.73 6.90
CA SER A 233 7.73 -13.51 8.14
C SER A 233 9.01 -13.22 8.92
N GLN A 234 8.92 -13.22 10.25
CA GLN A 234 10.10 -13.03 11.11
C GLN A 234 11.15 -14.12 10.88
N GLU A 235 10.72 -15.34 10.56
CA GLU A 235 11.61 -16.46 10.23
C GLU A 235 12.41 -16.18 8.96
N PHE A 236 11.74 -15.71 7.90
CA PHE A 236 12.40 -15.34 6.65
C PHE A 236 13.51 -14.31 6.88
N VAL A 237 13.20 -13.23 7.62
CA VAL A 237 14.17 -12.15 7.88
C VAL A 237 15.37 -12.65 8.67
N ARG A 238 15.18 -13.53 9.68
CA ARG A 238 16.27 -14.12 10.48
C ARG A 238 17.16 -15.05 9.67
N GLN A 239 16.56 -15.85 8.80
CA GLN A 239 17.30 -16.85 8.00
C GLN A 239 17.95 -16.24 6.75
N ASN A 240 17.41 -15.12 6.23
CA ASN A 240 17.82 -14.54 4.96
C ASN A 240 18.09 -13.01 5.08
N PRO A 241 19.02 -12.60 5.96
CA PRO A 241 19.26 -11.16 6.20
C PRO A 241 19.79 -10.42 4.96
N ASN A 242 20.65 -11.07 4.13
CA ASN A 242 21.15 -10.44 2.91
C ASN A 242 20.05 -10.35 1.83
N ALA A 243 19.21 -11.38 1.68
CA ALA A 243 18.07 -11.34 0.79
C ALA A 243 17.09 -10.24 1.20
N THR A 244 16.81 -10.07 2.51
CA THR A 244 15.95 -9.00 3.03
C THR A 244 16.51 -7.62 2.68
N ARG A 245 17.82 -7.39 2.88
CA ARG A 245 18.48 -6.12 2.50
C ARG A 245 18.44 -5.86 0.99
N ALA A 246 18.74 -6.88 0.20
CA ALA A 246 18.74 -6.79 -1.26
C ALA A 246 17.33 -6.46 -1.81
N LEU A 247 16.29 -7.10 -1.26
CA LEU A 247 14.90 -6.82 -1.59
C LEU A 247 14.53 -5.38 -1.24
N MET A 248 14.79 -4.94 -0.01
CA MET A 248 14.45 -3.59 0.43
C MET A 248 15.19 -2.55 -0.39
N ALA A 249 16.49 -2.72 -0.65
CA ALA A 249 17.26 -1.81 -1.50
C ALA A 249 16.68 -1.71 -2.92
N THR A 250 16.23 -2.83 -3.49
CA THR A 250 15.63 -2.87 -4.83
C THR A 250 14.27 -2.18 -4.85
N LEU A 251 13.42 -2.41 -3.85
CA LEU A 251 12.09 -1.82 -3.78
C LEU A 251 12.13 -0.32 -3.44
N VAL A 252 13.04 0.12 -2.58
CA VAL A 252 13.30 1.54 -2.32
C VAL A 252 13.82 2.25 -3.59
N ARG A 253 14.71 1.61 -4.36
CA ARG A 253 15.09 2.10 -5.69
C ARG A 253 13.88 2.23 -6.61
N GLY A 254 12.96 1.25 -6.57
CA GLY A 254 11.68 1.29 -7.28
C GLY A 254 10.81 2.48 -6.87
N GLN A 255 10.65 2.73 -5.58
CA GLN A 255 9.91 3.88 -5.06
C GLN A 255 10.51 5.21 -5.52
N GLY A 256 11.83 5.36 -5.45
CA GLY A 256 12.52 6.55 -5.95
C GLY A 256 12.31 6.78 -7.45
N TYR A 257 12.32 5.71 -8.25
CA TYR A 257 12.05 5.79 -9.68
C TYR A 257 10.60 6.19 -9.99
N VAL A 258 9.65 5.60 -9.29
CA VAL A 258 8.21 5.84 -9.42
C VAL A 258 7.84 7.28 -9.00
N SER A 259 8.53 7.82 -7.99
CA SER A 259 8.29 9.16 -7.47
C SER A 259 8.92 10.27 -8.32
N ASP A 260 9.86 9.94 -9.23
CA ASP A 260 10.49 10.94 -10.10
C ASP A 260 9.55 11.32 -11.25
N PRO A 261 9.12 12.59 -11.34
CA PRO A 261 8.24 13.06 -12.41
C PRO A 261 8.81 12.82 -13.83
N ALA A 262 10.14 12.75 -13.97
CA ALA A 262 10.77 12.46 -15.26
C ALA A 262 10.44 11.06 -15.78
N ASN A 263 10.12 10.12 -14.92
CA ASN A 263 9.80 8.74 -15.26
C ASN A 263 8.30 8.48 -15.40
N ARG A 264 7.43 9.47 -15.05
CA ARG A 264 5.97 9.29 -14.93
C ARG A 264 5.36 8.56 -16.14
N SER A 265 5.65 9.01 -17.35
CA SER A 265 5.06 8.42 -18.57
C SER A 265 5.43 6.95 -18.76
N GLU A 266 6.68 6.59 -18.49
CA GLU A 266 7.13 5.19 -18.56
C GLU A 266 6.50 4.35 -17.45
N VAL A 267 6.49 4.85 -16.23
CA VAL A 267 5.90 4.15 -15.07
C VAL A 267 4.43 3.85 -15.30
N LEU A 268 3.63 4.84 -15.75
CA LEU A 268 2.21 4.65 -16.04
C LEU A 268 2.00 3.58 -17.11
N ALA A 269 2.83 3.56 -18.16
CA ALA A 269 2.74 2.56 -19.23
C ALA A 269 3.07 1.14 -18.71
N LEU A 270 4.12 1.00 -17.90
CA LEU A 270 4.50 -0.28 -17.29
C LEU A 270 3.40 -0.80 -16.34
N VAL A 271 2.85 0.09 -15.51
CA VAL A 271 1.79 -0.27 -14.57
C VAL A 271 0.51 -0.69 -15.32
N ALA A 272 0.11 0.06 -16.34
CA ALA A 272 -1.06 -0.27 -17.16
C ALA A 272 -0.90 -1.65 -17.84
N GLN A 273 0.28 -1.91 -18.40
CA GLN A 273 0.60 -3.19 -19.03
C GLN A 273 0.53 -4.35 -18.05
N GLU A 274 1.16 -4.22 -16.89
CA GLU A 274 1.27 -5.31 -15.90
C GLU A 274 -0.04 -5.58 -15.18
N THR A 275 -0.82 -4.53 -14.90
CA THR A 275 -2.11 -4.66 -14.21
C THR A 275 -3.27 -4.97 -15.17
N GLY A 276 -3.05 -4.88 -16.47
CA GLY A 276 -4.09 -5.05 -17.48
C GLY A 276 -5.15 -3.94 -17.48
N GLN A 277 -4.84 -2.80 -16.86
CA GLN A 277 -5.74 -1.65 -16.83
C GLN A 277 -5.53 -0.73 -18.02
N GLU A 278 -6.60 -0.02 -18.41
CA GLU A 278 -6.49 1.01 -19.45
C GLU A 278 -5.55 2.14 -18.95
N PRO A 279 -4.60 2.63 -19.77
CA PRO A 279 -3.68 3.69 -19.37
C PRO A 279 -4.36 4.94 -18.81
N ALA A 280 -5.52 5.30 -19.34
CA ALA A 280 -6.30 6.44 -18.87
C ALA A 280 -6.83 6.26 -17.43
N VAL A 281 -7.14 5.02 -17.03
CA VAL A 281 -7.55 4.70 -15.65
C VAL A 281 -6.37 4.87 -14.70
N VAL A 282 -5.21 4.31 -15.05
CA VAL A 282 -3.99 4.43 -14.23
C VAL A 282 -3.60 5.90 -14.07
N GLU A 283 -3.61 6.69 -15.14
CA GLU A 283 -3.34 8.14 -15.12
C GLU A 283 -4.31 8.89 -14.19
N ALA A 284 -5.62 8.59 -14.27
CA ALA A 284 -6.65 9.28 -13.50
C ALA A 284 -6.55 9.08 -11.99
N ILE A 285 -6.02 7.94 -11.55
CA ILE A 285 -5.93 7.59 -10.12
C ILE A 285 -4.51 7.73 -9.56
N TRP A 286 -3.52 8.04 -10.41
CA TRP A 286 -2.10 8.01 -10.03
C TRP A 286 -1.75 8.92 -8.86
N ASP A 287 -2.25 10.14 -8.88
CA ASP A 287 -1.91 11.15 -7.86
C ASP A 287 -2.57 10.89 -6.49
N GLN A 288 -3.34 9.80 -6.36
CA GLN A 288 -3.88 9.31 -5.09
C GLN A 288 -2.89 8.41 -4.33
N TYR A 289 -1.75 8.08 -4.94
CA TYR A 289 -0.69 7.27 -4.35
C TYR A 289 0.55 8.11 -4.10
N VAL A 290 1.09 8.01 -2.88
CA VAL A 290 2.34 8.70 -2.50
C VAL A 290 3.37 7.64 -2.11
N PHE A 291 4.38 7.46 -2.94
CA PHE A 291 5.44 6.46 -2.75
C PHE A 291 6.57 7.04 -1.90
N ASP A 292 6.25 7.39 -0.65
CA ASP A 292 7.19 7.89 0.35
C ASP A 292 7.52 6.79 1.37
N PRO A 293 8.78 6.31 1.42
CA PRO A 293 9.21 5.27 2.33
C PRO A 293 9.55 5.77 3.75
N THR A 294 9.49 7.08 4.01
CA THR A 294 9.93 7.68 5.27
C THR A 294 9.22 7.08 6.49
N PHE A 295 10.00 6.79 7.53
CA PHE A 295 9.49 6.43 8.86
C PHE A 295 9.48 7.67 9.74
N ASP A 296 8.31 8.24 9.92
CA ASP A 296 8.04 9.47 10.66
C ASP A 296 6.89 9.30 11.67
N ASP A 297 6.54 10.35 12.38
CA ASP A 297 5.37 10.36 13.27
C ASP A 297 4.06 10.05 12.53
N GLY A 298 3.97 10.39 11.23
CA GLY A 298 2.82 10.06 10.39
C GLY A 298 2.69 8.55 10.14
N TYR A 299 3.83 7.85 10.00
CA TYR A 299 3.84 6.39 9.95
C TYR A 299 3.26 5.80 11.26
N VAL A 300 3.76 6.25 12.41
CA VAL A 300 3.29 5.76 13.72
C VAL A 300 1.80 6.04 13.90
N ALA A 301 1.34 7.25 13.56
CA ALA A 301 -0.07 7.64 13.68
C ALA A 301 -1.00 6.79 12.81
N ASP A 302 -0.60 6.49 11.56
CA ASP A 302 -1.41 5.65 10.67
C ASP A 302 -1.48 4.20 11.17
N MET A 303 -0.38 3.65 11.69
CA MET A 303 -0.35 2.31 12.27
C MET A 303 -1.17 2.24 13.58
N GLN A 304 -1.09 3.29 14.41
CA GLN A 304 -1.87 3.39 15.64
C GLN A 304 -3.38 3.47 15.35
N THR A 305 -3.79 4.18 14.30
CA THR A 305 -5.21 4.22 13.88
C THR A 305 -5.78 2.83 13.60
N MET A 306 -4.98 1.94 13.00
CA MET A 306 -5.38 0.55 12.76
C MET A 306 -5.50 -0.24 14.06
N THR A 307 -4.54 -0.05 14.98
CA THR A 307 -4.55 -0.67 16.31
C THR A 307 -5.78 -0.22 17.13
N ASP A 308 -6.05 1.08 17.17
CA ASP A 308 -7.20 1.66 17.87
C ASP A 308 -8.54 1.10 17.34
N TYR A 309 -8.64 0.87 16.01
CA TYR A 309 -9.79 0.23 15.42
C TYR A 309 -9.95 -1.22 15.86
N LEU A 310 -8.87 -1.97 15.91
CA LEU A 310 -8.90 -3.38 16.37
C LEU A 310 -9.33 -3.46 17.84
N GLU A 311 -8.85 -2.54 18.69
CA GLU A 311 -9.27 -2.45 20.11
C GLU A 311 -10.74 -2.08 20.22
N SER A 312 -11.16 -0.97 19.59
CA SER A 312 -12.55 -0.48 19.68
C SER A 312 -13.57 -1.46 19.14
N SER A 313 -13.18 -2.25 18.13
CA SER A 313 -14.01 -3.34 17.59
C SER A 313 -13.96 -4.63 18.40
N GLY A 314 -13.21 -4.69 19.51
CA GLY A 314 -13.07 -5.86 20.39
C GLY A 314 -12.30 -7.02 19.76
N ARG A 315 -11.54 -6.79 18.71
CA ARG A 315 -10.73 -7.83 18.05
C ARG A 315 -9.42 -8.10 18.77
N ILE A 316 -8.92 -7.13 19.50
CA ILE A 316 -7.76 -7.24 20.39
C ILE A 316 -8.10 -6.60 21.74
N SER A 317 -7.41 -7.01 22.83
CA SER A 317 -7.60 -6.45 24.16
C SER A 317 -6.63 -5.33 24.48
N ASP A 318 -5.40 -5.43 23.98
CA ASP A 318 -4.30 -4.51 24.27
C ASP A 318 -3.52 -4.22 23.00
N GLY A 319 -3.43 -2.94 22.61
CA GLY A 319 -2.66 -2.49 21.45
C GLY A 319 -1.16 -2.56 21.72
N MET A 320 -0.40 -3.02 20.75
CA MET A 320 1.06 -3.01 20.79
C MET A 320 1.59 -1.72 20.16
N ASP A 321 2.70 -1.22 20.66
CA ASP A 321 3.44 -0.14 20.00
C ASP A 321 3.76 -0.53 18.55
N PRO A 322 3.36 0.25 17.53
CA PRO A 322 3.66 -0.02 16.13
C PRO A 322 5.14 -0.26 15.84
N LEU A 323 6.03 0.36 16.57
CA LEU A 323 7.47 0.19 16.38
C LEU A 323 7.96 -1.18 16.87
N SER A 324 7.25 -1.84 17.78
CA SER A 324 7.65 -3.15 18.33
C SER A 324 7.65 -4.30 17.31
N TYR A 325 6.95 -4.15 16.19
CA TYR A 325 6.91 -5.11 15.09
C TYR A 325 7.39 -4.52 13.75
N THR A 326 8.11 -3.40 13.81
CA THR A 326 8.72 -2.74 12.64
C THR A 326 10.24 -2.92 12.67
N TYR A 327 10.83 -3.28 11.54
CA TYR A 327 12.28 -3.44 11.34
C TYR A 327 12.77 -2.47 10.28
N THR A 328 13.38 -1.37 10.71
CA THR A 328 13.75 -0.24 9.85
C THR A 328 15.15 -0.35 9.25
N ASP A 329 16.05 -1.20 9.79
CA ASP A 329 17.45 -1.23 9.39
C ASP A 329 17.66 -1.48 7.88
N PRO A 330 16.96 -2.45 7.22
CA PRO A 330 17.14 -2.67 5.79
C PRO A 330 16.72 -1.48 4.93
N ALA A 331 15.68 -0.75 5.34
CA ALA A 331 15.23 0.46 4.67
C ALA A 331 16.22 1.61 4.89
N ALA A 332 16.73 1.80 6.10
CA ALA A 332 17.77 2.79 6.42
C ALA A 332 19.06 2.55 5.63
N GLU A 333 19.51 1.28 5.53
CA GLU A 333 20.66 0.89 4.72
C GLU A 333 20.43 1.17 3.21
N ALA A 334 19.17 1.11 2.76
CA ALA A 334 18.77 1.47 1.41
C ALA A 334 18.64 2.99 1.19
N GLY A 335 18.88 3.81 2.21
CA GLY A 335 18.86 5.28 2.13
C GLY A 335 17.51 5.93 2.49
N VAL A 336 16.58 5.18 3.08
CA VAL A 336 15.31 5.72 3.58
C VAL A 336 15.57 6.60 4.81
N THR A 337 14.87 7.72 4.90
CA THR A 337 14.85 8.56 6.10
C THR A 337 14.12 7.85 7.23
N VAL A 338 14.80 7.65 8.35
CA VAL A 338 14.23 7.03 9.56
C VAL A 338 14.30 8.04 10.69
N GLU A 339 13.19 8.73 10.95
CA GLU A 339 13.02 9.66 12.08
C GLU A 339 12.60 8.89 13.33
N VAL A 340 11.80 7.83 13.14
CA VAL A 340 11.38 6.91 14.20
C VAL A 340 11.87 5.49 13.88
N ALA A 341 12.71 4.94 14.73
CA ALA A 341 13.31 3.62 14.51
C ALA A 341 12.39 2.48 14.98
N GLY A 342 12.33 1.41 14.19
CA GLY A 342 11.65 0.18 14.57
C GLY A 342 12.33 -0.51 15.74
N GLY A 343 11.53 -1.11 16.62
CA GLY A 343 12.00 -1.80 17.83
C GLY A 343 12.22 -3.31 17.62
N TRP A 344 11.72 -3.88 16.51
CA TRP A 344 11.95 -5.29 16.22
C TRP A 344 13.35 -5.52 15.65
N GLN A 345 13.99 -6.61 16.12
CA GLN A 345 15.30 -7.05 15.65
C GLN A 345 15.26 -8.56 15.35
N PRO A 346 16.00 -9.07 14.34
CA PRO A 346 16.04 -10.48 13.95
C PRO A 346 16.68 -11.41 15.00
#